data_39af66f10325ea276034ec74d4ad790f
#
_entry.id   39af66f10325ea276034ec74d4ad790f
#
_cell.length_a   1.000
_cell.length_b   1.000
_cell.length_c   1.000
_cell.angle_alpha   90.00
_cell.angle_beta   90.00
_cell.angle_gamma   90.00
#
_symmetry.space_group_name_H-M   'P 1'
#
loop_
_entity.id
_entity.type
_entity.pdbx_description
1 polymer ?
#
loop_
_entity_poly.entity_id
_entity_poly.type
_entity_poly.pdbx_seq_one_letter_code
_entity_poly.pdbx_strand_id
1 'polypeptide(L)'
;MTINPPGWRLNVVLVLITATLAPSVMGEDNVPTQPLDWMAGHWCTDSGGKSVEEIWLPPRGGELVGLGRTYTGDRTVGFEFLRIAAPEGVQSYIAQPGGQPPTHFARTDGGQHWVRFENPQHDFPQRIEYRRDGDMLHAEVAGPGNNGVEAVIRLDFRACEDSL
;
A
#
# COMPACT_ATOMS: atom_id res chain seq x y z
N MET A 1 -52.49 -71.87 -31.05
CA MET A 1 -51.57 -71.00 -31.73
C MET A 1 -51.45 -69.72 -30.84
N THR A 2 -50.52 -69.73 -29.85
CA THR A 2 -50.40 -68.71 -28.84
C THR A 2 -49.03 -68.04 -29.02
N ILE A 3 -49.04 -66.76 -29.37
CA ILE A 3 -47.87 -65.98 -29.65
C ILE A 3 -47.53 -65.23 -28.34
N ASN A 4 -46.35 -65.51 -27.76
CA ASN A 4 -45.81 -64.79 -26.63
C ASN A 4 -45.06 -63.56 -27.11
N PRO A 5 -45.26 -62.37 -26.54
CA PRO A 5 -44.47 -61.18 -26.87
C PRO A 5 -43.11 -61.19 -26.12
N PRO A 6 -42.08 -60.62 -26.72
CA PRO A 6 -40.76 -60.60 -26.11
C PRO A 6 -40.68 -59.58 -24.91
N GLY A 7 -40.10 -60.08 -23.84
CA GLY A 7 -39.89 -59.25 -22.61
C GLY A 7 -38.86 -58.15 -22.81
N TRP A 8 -39.26 -56.92 -22.62
CA TRP A 8 -38.35 -55.76 -22.51
C TRP A 8 -37.74 -55.76 -21.14
N ARG A 9 -36.41 -55.90 -21.10
CA ARG A 9 -35.62 -55.68 -19.90
C ARG A 9 -35.29 -54.17 -19.79
N LEU A 10 -35.90 -53.52 -18.82
CA LEU A 10 -35.57 -52.16 -18.47
C LEU A 10 -34.21 -52.15 -17.74
N ASN A 11 -33.14 -51.74 -18.42
CA ASN A 11 -31.87 -51.45 -17.75
C ASN A 11 -31.95 -50.05 -17.09
N VAL A 12 -32.14 -50.04 -15.78
CA VAL A 12 -32.02 -48.83 -14.98
C VAL A 12 -30.52 -48.52 -14.83
N VAL A 13 -30.04 -47.54 -15.58
CA VAL A 13 -28.68 -46.98 -15.37
C VAL A 13 -28.76 -45.99 -14.21
N LEU A 14 -28.25 -46.39 -13.07
CA LEU A 14 -28.09 -45.54 -11.90
C LEU A 14 -26.91 -44.59 -12.16
N VAL A 15 -27.18 -43.33 -12.53
CA VAL A 15 -26.17 -42.30 -12.66
C VAL A 15 -25.85 -41.77 -11.24
N LEU A 16 -24.72 -42.21 -10.71
CA LEU A 16 -24.16 -41.65 -9.49
C LEU A 16 -23.57 -40.27 -9.82
N ILE A 17 -24.30 -39.21 -9.46
CA ILE A 17 -23.76 -37.84 -9.50
C ILE A 17 -22.84 -37.67 -8.29
N THR A 18 -21.53 -37.78 -8.49
CA THR A 18 -20.55 -37.39 -7.50
C THR A 18 -20.44 -35.85 -7.50
N ALA A 19 -21.04 -35.21 -6.50
CA ALA A 19 -20.84 -33.80 -6.26
C ALA A 19 -19.37 -33.57 -5.80
N THR A 20 -18.54 -33.10 -6.70
CA THR A 20 -17.21 -32.59 -6.32
C THR A 20 -17.39 -31.22 -5.64
N LEU A 21 -17.23 -31.20 -4.33
CA LEU A 21 -17.03 -29.93 -3.61
C LEU A 21 -15.72 -29.32 -4.09
N ALA A 22 -15.80 -28.27 -4.92
CA ALA A 22 -14.66 -27.43 -5.20
C ALA A 22 -14.24 -26.72 -3.90
N PRO A 23 -12.95 -26.69 -3.55
CA PRO A 23 -12.50 -25.88 -2.42
C PRO A 23 -12.83 -24.42 -2.72
N SER A 24 -13.57 -23.77 -1.83
CA SER A 24 -13.74 -22.30 -1.85
C SER A 24 -12.35 -21.70 -1.65
N VAL A 25 -11.82 -21.08 -2.70
CA VAL A 25 -10.67 -20.20 -2.57
C VAL A 25 -11.11 -19.08 -1.64
N MET A 26 -10.59 -19.05 -0.42
CA MET A 26 -10.68 -17.90 0.47
C MET A 26 -10.10 -16.74 -0.31
N GLY A 27 -10.94 -15.73 -0.63
CA GLY A 27 -10.47 -14.54 -1.29
C GLY A 27 -9.38 -13.91 -0.42
N GLU A 28 -8.24 -13.59 -1.01
CA GLU A 28 -7.29 -12.67 -0.41
C GLU A 28 -8.08 -11.42 0.00
N ASP A 29 -7.94 -11.01 1.26
CA ASP A 29 -8.53 -9.79 1.80
C ASP A 29 -7.97 -8.61 1.00
N ASN A 30 -8.69 -8.27 -0.08
CA ASN A 30 -8.31 -7.19 -0.97
C ASN A 30 -8.57 -5.88 -0.22
N VAL A 31 -7.53 -5.33 0.43
CA VAL A 31 -7.61 -4.01 1.07
C VAL A 31 -8.14 -3.02 0.03
N PRO A 32 -9.30 -2.38 0.26
CA PRO A 32 -9.89 -1.50 -0.75
C PRO A 32 -8.88 -0.43 -1.15
N THR A 33 -8.50 -0.42 -2.43
CA THR A 33 -7.58 0.58 -3.00
C THR A 33 -8.32 1.90 -3.13
N GLN A 34 -8.40 2.67 -2.04
CA GLN A 34 -8.94 4.03 -2.08
C GLN A 34 -7.96 4.95 -2.81
N PRO A 35 -8.46 5.90 -3.62
CA PRO A 35 -7.61 6.90 -4.24
C PRO A 35 -6.79 7.66 -3.19
N LEU A 36 -5.53 7.96 -3.51
CA LEU A 36 -4.60 8.68 -2.64
C LEU A 36 -4.31 10.10 -3.17
N ASP A 37 -5.21 10.65 -3.98
CA ASP A 37 -5.16 12.01 -4.52
C ASP A 37 -5.07 13.10 -3.44
N TRP A 38 -5.57 12.80 -2.24
CA TRP A 38 -5.48 13.66 -1.08
C TRP A 38 -4.05 13.87 -0.56
N MET A 39 -3.07 13.06 -0.99
CA MET A 39 -1.65 13.25 -0.70
C MET A 39 -0.99 14.31 -1.61
N ALA A 40 -1.57 14.57 -2.79
CA ALA A 40 -0.97 15.49 -3.75
C ALA A 40 -0.80 16.89 -3.16
N GLY A 41 0.36 17.49 -3.37
CA GLY A 41 0.70 18.82 -2.87
C GLY A 41 2.19 18.99 -2.62
N HIS A 42 2.55 20.20 -2.15
CA HIS A 42 3.88 20.53 -1.67
C HIS A 42 3.79 20.78 -0.15
N TRP A 43 4.46 19.94 0.61
CA TRP A 43 4.32 19.79 2.05
C TRP A 43 5.62 20.12 2.76
N CYS A 44 5.56 20.95 3.81
CA CYS A 44 6.72 21.39 4.58
C CYS A 44 6.50 21.18 6.07
N THR A 45 7.56 20.78 6.79
CA THR A 45 7.59 20.72 8.25
C THR A 45 8.98 20.97 8.79
N ASP A 46 9.05 21.48 10.02
CA ASP A 46 10.29 21.60 10.79
C ASP A 46 10.27 20.60 11.95
N SER A 47 11.28 19.75 12.02
CA SER A 47 11.39 18.73 13.06
C SER A 47 12.83 18.62 13.56
N GLY A 48 13.05 18.86 14.85
CA GLY A 48 14.32 18.63 15.50
C GLY A 48 15.50 19.44 14.94
N GLY A 49 15.26 20.65 14.43
CA GLY A 49 16.28 21.52 13.81
C GLY A 49 16.63 21.15 12.37
N LYS A 50 15.83 20.26 11.77
CA LYS A 50 15.84 19.95 10.35
C LYS A 50 14.50 20.32 9.75
N SER A 51 14.51 20.80 8.53
CA SER A 51 13.31 21.00 7.73
C SER A 51 13.17 19.84 6.77
N VAL A 52 11.94 19.36 6.61
CA VAL A 52 11.58 18.30 5.68
C VAL A 52 10.51 18.83 4.74
N GLU A 53 10.66 18.56 3.47
CA GLU A 53 9.63 18.82 2.48
C GLU A 53 9.35 17.57 1.64
N GLU A 54 8.09 17.42 1.25
CA GLU A 54 7.64 16.40 0.31
C GLU A 54 6.77 17.03 -0.77
N ILE A 55 7.03 16.65 -2.01
CA ILE A 55 6.20 17.02 -3.14
C ILE A 55 5.56 15.76 -3.69
N TRP A 56 4.24 15.75 -3.80
CA TRP A 56 3.50 14.69 -4.42
C TRP A 56 2.73 15.22 -5.62
N LEU A 57 3.01 14.68 -6.80
CA LEU A 57 2.25 15.00 -8.02
C LEU A 57 0.85 14.39 -7.94
N PRO A 58 -0.17 15.02 -8.55
CA PRO A 58 -1.48 14.40 -8.71
C PRO A 58 -1.38 13.04 -9.38
N PRO A 59 -2.15 12.03 -8.93
CA PRO A 59 -2.05 10.67 -9.44
C PRO A 59 -2.36 10.62 -10.94
N ARG A 60 -1.60 9.79 -11.66
CA ARG A 60 -1.84 9.46 -13.06
C ARG A 60 -1.61 7.98 -13.30
N GLY A 61 -2.50 7.32 -14.03
CA GLY A 61 -2.40 5.89 -14.33
C GLY A 61 -2.42 4.99 -13.08
N GLY A 62 -2.99 5.48 -11.96
CA GLY A 62 -3.01 4.74 -10.68
C GLY A 62 -1.74 4.90 -9.84
N GLU A 63 -0.78 5.72 -10.29
CA GLU A 63 0.48 5.97 -9.58
C GLU A 63 0.57 7.40 -9.06
N LEU A 64 1.19 7.57 -7.89
CA LEU A 64 1.71 8.85 -7.40
C LEU A 64 3.24 8.84 -7.49
N VAL A 65 3.78 10.00 -7.87
CA VAL A 65 5.23 10.23 -7.90
C VAL A 65 5.53 11.41 -6.98
N GLY A 66 6.54 11.27 -6.16
CA GLY A 66 6.92 12.27 -5.20
C GLY A 66 8.43 12.41 -5.03
N LEU A 67 8.83 13.44 -4.33
CA LEU A 67 10.20 13.74 -3.93
C LEU A 67 10.20 14.19 -2.47
N GLY A 68 11.05 13.58 -1.65
CA GLY A 68 11.33 14.01 -0.30
C GLY A 68 12.69 14.70 -0.23
N ARG A 69 12.80 15.81 0.53
CA ARG A 69 14.06 16.51 0.80
C ARG A 69 14.16 16.86 2.28
N THR A 70 15.32 16.57 2.87
CA THR A 70 15.68 17.04 4.21
C THR A 70 16.80 18.06 4.09
N TYR A 71 16.68 19.19 4.79
CA TYR A 71 17.70 20.24 4.77
C TYR A 71 17.90 20.86 6.17
N THR A 72 19.03 21.54 6.35
CA THR A 72 19.37 22.31 7.56
C THR A 72 19.94 23.64 7.12
N GLY A 73 19.29 24.75 7.46
CA GLY A 73 19.57 26.04 6.85
C GLY A 73 19.44 25.92 5.32
N ASP A 74 20.43 26.38 4.58
CA ASP A 74 20.45 26.34 3.10
C ASP A 74 21.05 25.04 2.53
N ARG A 75 21.36 24.04 3.38
CA ARG A 75 22.05 22.84 2.93
C ARG A 75 21.13 21.62 2.91
N THR A 76 20.91 21.05 1.75
CA THR A 76 20.29 19.72 1.61
C THR A 76 21.19 18.66 2.25
N VAL A 77 20.64 17.89 3.18
CA VAL A 77 21.33 16.80 3.88
C VAL A 77 20.84 15.42 3.46
N GLY A 78 19.70 15.33 2.77
CA GLY A 78 19.15 14.10 2.22
C GLY A 78 18.04 14.40 1.22
N PHE A 79 17.83 13.47 0.30
CA PHE A 79 16.67 13.47 -0.61
C PHE A 79 16.33 12.04 -0.98
N GLU A 80 15.09 11.83 -1.39
CA GLU A 80 14.62 10.55 -1.87
C GLU A 80 13.57 10.71 -2.95
N PHE A 81 13.56 9.77 -3.88
CA PHE A 81 12.50 9.62 -4.86
C PHE A 81 11.43 8.68 -4.31
N LEU A 82 10.17 9.11 -4.41
CA LEU A 82 9.03 8.45 -3.81
C LEU A 82 8.03 8.03 -4.89
N ARG A 83 7.48 6.84 -4.77
CA ARG A 83 6.38 6.39 -5.62
C ARG A 83 5.36 5.61 -4.81
N ILE A 84 4.08 5.75 -5.18
CA ILE A 84 3.04 4.79 -4.79
C ILE A 84 2.51 4.20 -6.07
N ALA A 85 2.72 2.90 -6.26
CA ALA A 85 2.43 2.16 -7.48
C ALA A 85 2.07 0.72 -7.16
N ALA A 86 1.54 -0.02 -8.13
CA ALA A 86 1.20 -1.44 -7.99
C ALA A 86 1.95 -2.30 -9.02
N PRO A 87 3.30 -2.40 -8.96
CA PRO A 87 4.10 -3.08 -9.99
C PRO A 87 3.76 -4.57 -10.16
N GLU A 88 3.28 -5.22 -9.10
CA GLU A 88 2.91 -6.65 -9.08
C GLU A 88 1.44 -6.84 -8.63
N GLY A 89 0.60 -5.83 -8.87
CA GLY A 89 -0.81 -5.87 -8.48
C GLY A 89 -1.05 -5.45 -7.01
N VAL A 90 -0.01 -5.36 -6.18
CA VAL A 90 -0.08 -4.88 -4.80
C VAL A 90 0.36 -3.43 -4.73
N GLN A 91 -0.53 -2.53 -4.30
CA GLN A 91 -0.17 -1.14 -4.13
C GLN A 91 0.94 -1.03 -3.06
N SER A 92 2.04 -0.38 -3.42
CA SER A 92 3.22 -0.27 -2.58
C SER A 92 3.75 1.16 -2.55
N TYR A 93 4.21 1.59 -1.38
CA TYR A 93 5.07 2.76 -1.24
C TYR A 93 6.50 2.33 -1.54
N ILE A 94 7.14 3.02 -2.46
CA ILE A 94 8.48 2.71 -2.95
C ILE A 94 9.35 3.91 -2.65
N ALA A 95 10.24 3.78 -1.67
CA ALA A 95 11.21 4.79 -1.28
C ALA A 95 12.57 4.50 -1.90
N GLN A 96 13.16 5.49 -2.54
CA GLN A 96 14.51 5.40 -3.08
C GLN A 96 15.35 6.58 -2.58
N PRO A 97 16.01 6.44 -1.42
CA PRO A 97 16.96 7.44 -0.93
C PRO A 97 18.10 7.64 -1.92
N GLY A 98 18.65 8.83 -1.97
CA GLY A 98 19.69 9.19 -2.94
C GLY A 98 20.86 8.22 -2.95
N GLY A 99 21.09 7.58 -4.10
CA GLY A 99 22.18 6.61 -4.31
C GLY A 99 21.93 5.20 -3.78
N GLN A 100 20.73 4.90 -3.24
CA GLN A 100 20.38 3.58 -2.73
C GLN A 100 19.38 2.86 -3.68
N PRO A 101 19.32 1.51 -3.65
CA PRO A 101 18.24 0.78 -4.28
C PRO A 101 16.87 1.14 -3.69
N PRO A 102 15.77 1.01 -4.47
CA PRO A 102 14.43 1.23 -3.95
C PRO A 102 14.04 0.16 -2.92
N THR A 103 13.33 0.59 -1.87
CA THR A 103 12.70 -0.28 -0.87
C THR A 103 11.18 -0.22 -1.04
N HIS A 104 10.54 -1.37 -1.02
CA HIS A 104 9.09 -1.52 -1.20
C HIS A 104 8.41 -1.81 0.13
N PHE A 105 7.31 -1.11 0.39
CA PHE A 105 6.42 -1.32 1.53
C PHE A 105 5.02 -1.59 0.98
N ALA A 106 4.50 -2.79 1.18
CA ALA A 106 3.17 -3.16 0.69
C ALA A 106 2.08 -2.41 1.46
N ARG A 107 1.02 -2.00 0.77
CA ARG A 107 -0.17 -1.46 1.46
C ARG A 107 -0.83 -2.56 2.27
N THR A 108 -0.99 -2.34 3.57
CA THR A 108 -1.61 -3.30 4.50
C THR A 108 -2.95 -2.81 5.05
N ASP A 109 -3.17 -1.49 5.03
CA ASP A 109 -4.41 -0.92 5.54
C ASP A 109 -4.67 0.47 4.94
N GLY A 110 -5.86 1.02 5.13
CA GLY A 110 -6.20 2.36 4.70
C GLY A 110 -7.69 2.66 4.72
N GLY A 111 -8.00 3.95 4.66
CA GLY A 111 -9.36 4.47 4.68
C GLY A 111 -9.48 5.76 3.87
N GLN A 112 -10.51 6.54 4.15
CA GLN A 112 -10.88 7.69 3.32
C GLN A 112 -9.74 8.72 3.18
N HIS A 113 -8.98 9.02 4.23
CA HIS A 113 -7.90 9.99 4.19
C HIS A 113 -6.68 9.50 4.98
N TRP A 114 -6.42 8.20 4.92
CA TRP A 114 -5.23 7.61 5.51
C TRP A 114 -4.84 6.33 4.80
N VAL A 115 -3.56 5.98 4.88
CA VAL A 115 -2.99 4.78 4.28
C VAL A 115 -1.80 4.30 5.08
N ARG A 116 -1.65 2.97 5.19
CA ARG A 116 -0.51 2.32 5.82
C ARG A 116 0.18 1.39 4.86
N PHE A 117 1.51 1.45 4.89
CA PHE A 117 2.39 0.58 4.13
C PHE A 117 3.38 -0.09 5.08
N GLU A 118 3.69 -1.36 4.86
CA GLU A 118 4.57 -2.12 5.74
C GLU A 118 5.57 -2.98 4.96
N ASN A 119 6.77 -3.08 5.53
CA ASN A 119 7.80 -4.05 5.16
C ASN A 119 8.46 -4.57 6.44
N PRO A 120 7.96 -5.67 7.03
CA PRO A 120 8.48 -6.20 8.28
C PRO A 120 9.90 -6.79 8.17
N GLN A 121 10.45 -6.91 6.97
CA GLN A 121 11.81 -7.39 6.73
C GLN A 121 12.84 -6.26 6.59
N HIS A 122 12.39 -5.00 6.52
CA HIS A 122 13.27 -3.84 6.49
C HIS A 122 13.79 -3.53 7.89
N ASP A 123 15.00 -2.98 8.00
CA ASP A 123 15.58 -2.64 9.30
C ASP A 123 14.78 -1.53 10.00
N PHE A 124 14.74 -0.34 9.39
CA PHE A 124 13.94 0.81 9.82
C PHE A 124 13.77 1.79 8.63
N PRO A 125 12.54 2.31 8.42
CA PRO A 125 11.28 1.93 9.08
C PRO A 125 10.75 0.57 8.58
N GLN A 126 9.80 -0.03 9.35
CA GLN A 126 9.00 -1.18 8.90
C GLN A 126 7.57 -0.80 8.59
N ARG A 127 7.11 0.36 9.07
CA ARG A 127 5.78 0.90 8.84
C ARG A 127 5.87 2.38 8.43
N ILE A 128 5.07 2.74 7.44
CA ILE A 128 4.89 4.11 6.95
C ILE A 128 3.38 4.36 6.91
N GLU A 129 2.92 5.43 7.54
CA GLU A 129 1.53 5.82 7.53
C GLU A 129 1.41 7.28 7.13
N TYR A 130 0.46 7.57 6.24
CA TYR A 130 0.04 8.93 5.92
C TYR A 130 -1.42 9.13 6.30
N ARG A 131 -1.73 10.33 6.80
CA ARG A 131 -3.09 10.76 7.14
C ARG A 131 -3.28 12.22 6.78
N ARG A 132 -4.39 12.52 6.11
CA ARG A 132 -4.80 13.91 5.87
C ARG A 132 -5.87 14.31 6.90
N ASP A 133 -5.65 15.45 7.55
CA ASP A 133 -6.63 16.10 8.43
C ASP A 133 -6.73 17.59 8.07
N GLY A 134 -7.80 17.97 7.39
CA GLY A 134 -7.96 19.32 6.85
C GLY A 134 -6.79 19.74 5.97
N ASP A 135 -6.07 20.78 6.38
CA ASP A 135 -4.91 21.33 5.68
C ASP A 135 -3.57 20.71 6.11
N MET A 136 -3.60 19.72 7.00
CA MET A 136 -2.41 19.02 7.48
C MET A 136 -2.26 17.67 6.81
N LEU A 137 -1.01 17.33 6.45
CA LEU A 137 -0.61 15.97 6.11
C LEU A 137 0.30 15.45 7.23
N HIS A 138 -0.11 14.36 7.87
CA HIS A 138 0.67 13.69 8.91
C HIS A 138 1.35 12.48 8.30
N ALA A 139 2.65 12.33 8.55
CA ALA A 139 3.38 11.11 8.25
C ALA A 139 3.95 10.51 9.54
N GLU A 140 3.83 9.21 9.67
CA GLU A 140 4.47 8.44 10.74
C GLU A 140 5.31 7.33 10.12
N VAL A 141 6.56 7.23 10.53
CA VAL A 141 7.41 6.09 10.21
C VAL A 141 7.81 5.39 11.51
N ALA A 142 7.70 4.08 11.55
CA ALA A 142 7.94 3.30 12.74
C ALA A 142 8.63 1.98 12.44
N GLY A 143 9.33 1.44 13.42
CA GLY A 143 10.02 0.15 13.32
C GLY A 143 10.83 -0.16 14.57
N PRO A 144 11.65 -1.22 14.56
CA PRO A 144 12.48 -1.60 15.68
C PRO A 144 13.49 -0.48 16.03
N GLY A 145 13.54 -0.11 17.29
CA GLY A 145 14.58 0.75 17.82
C GLY A 145 15.76 -0.05 18.39
N ASN A 146 16.88 0.62 18.68
CA ASN A 146 18.15 0.03 19.11
C ASN A 146 18.07 -0.80 20.41
N ASN A 147 17.01 -0.65 21.18
CA ASN A 147 16.84 -1.28 22.50
C ASN A 147 15.65 -2.26 22.55
N GLY A 148 15.13 -2.66 21.38
CA GLY A 148 13.94 -3.53 21.28
C GLY A 148 12.61 -2.81 21.55
N VAL A 149 12.63 -1.50 21.78
CA VAL A 149 11.43 -0.65 21.86
C VAL A 149 11.16 -0.07 20.48
N GLU A 150 9.90 0.00 20.08
CA GLU A 150 9.52 0.60 18.80
C GLU A 150 10.00 2.07 18.74
N ALA A 151 10.71 2.41 17.69
CA ALA A 151 11.07 3.79 17.36
C ALA A 151 10.01 4.37 16.41
N VAL A 152 9.55 5.58 16.70
CA VAL A 152 8.52 6.27 15.92
C VAL A 152 8.98 7.69 15.62
N ILE A 153 8.92 8.10 14.36
CA ILE A 153 9.13 9.47 13.90
C ILE A 153 7.81 9.98 13.34
N ARG A 154 7.38 11.16 13.80
CA ARG A 154 6.18 11.83 13.33
C ARG A 154 6.56 13.13 12.66
N LEU A 155 5.96 13.39 11.53
CA LEU A 155 6.10 14.60 10.74
C LEU A 155 4.71 15.19 10.49
N ASP A 156 4.52 16.43 10.95
CA ASP A 156 3.27 17.17 10.77
C ASP A 156 3.50 18.24 9.72
N PHE A 157 3.07 17.97 8.52
CA PHE A 157 3.28 18.83 7.36
C PHE A 157 2.12 19.82 7.17
N ARG A 158 2.47 21.02 6.72
CA ARG A 158 1.56 22.02 6.14
C ARG A 158 1.91 22.25 4.69
N ALA A 159 0.99 22.83 3.93
CA ALA A 159 1.34 23.33 2.61
C ALA A 159 2.51 24.31 2.74
N CYS A 160 3.53 24.18 1.89
CA CYS A 160 4.64 25.13 1.86
C CYS A 160 4.13 26.51 1.46
N GLU A 161 4.69 27.57 2.06
CA GLU A 161 4.31 28.97 1.76
C GLU A 161 4.76 29.37 0.35
N ASP A 162 5.90 28.83 -0.10
CA ASP A 162 6.44 29.08 -1.43
C ASP A 162 5.93 28.04 -2.41
N SER A 163 5.10 28.45 -3.36
CA SER A 163 4.73 27.64 -4.52
C SER A 163 5.93 27.52 -5.47
N LEU A 164 6.20 26.29 -5.91
CA LEU A 164 7.20 25.99 -6.94
C LEU A 164 6.91 26.73 -8.26
#